data_d90a8b78a91c446e599333a5b0b60b4c
#
_entry.id   d90a8b78a91c446e599333a5b0b60b4c
#
_cell.length_a   1.000
_cell.length_b   1.000
_cell.length_c   1.000
_cell.angle_alpha   90.00
_cell.angle_beta   90.00
_cell.angle_gamma   90.00
#
_symmetry.space_group_name_H-M   'P 1'
#
loop_
_entity.id
_entity.type
_entity.pdbx_description
1 polymer ?
#
loop_
_entity_poly.entity_id
_entity_poly.type
_entity_poly.pdbx_seq_one_letter_code
_entity_poly.pdbx_strand_id
1 'polypeptide(L)'
;SVRQANITSQYYESESRLLTKYYQLDSQNLEYSLENLQIEYQKEDDLYMLEDKINDSQVLQLSFVQENDSLKIISLKTINLEE
;
A
#
# COMPACT_ATOMS: atom_id res chain seq x y z
N SER A 1 10.78 3.05 24.94
CA SER A 1 9.70 3.73 25.62
C SER A 1 8.37 3.31 25.05
N VAL A 2 7.30 3.56 25.80
CA VAL A 2 5.95 3.22 25.36
C VAL A 2 5.60 3.95 24.06
N ARG A 3 5.97 5.21 23.95
CA ARG A 3 5.69 6.01 22.77
C ARG A 3 6.38 5.43 21.52
N GLN A 4 7.61 5.03 21.66
CA GLN A 4 8.35 4.45 20.54
C GLN A 4 7.75 3.11 20.11
N ALA A 5 7.35 2.30 21.08
CA ALA A 5 6.69 1.04 20.79
C ALA A 5 5.38 1.24 20.02
N ASN A 6 4.60 2.26 20.42
CA ASN A 6 3.33 2.57 19.74
C ASN A 6 3.57 3.00 18.29
N ILE A 7 4.59 3.82 18.04
CA ILE A 7 4.89 4.26 16.67
C ILE A 7 5.29 3.07 15.81
N THR A 8 6.14 2.20 16.34
CA THR A 8 6.56 0.99 15.64
C THR A 8 5.36 0.10 15.32
N SER A 9 4.48 -0.07 16.32
CA SER A 9 3.28 -0.89 16.15
C SER A 9 2.38 -0.33 15.05
N GLN A 10 2.17 0.99 15.03
CA GLN A 10 1.33 1.63 14.03
C GLN A 10 1.89 1.42 12.61
N TYR A 11 3.21 1.51 12.46
CA TYR A 11 3.84 1.25 11.17
C TYR A 11 3.58 -0.18 10.70
N TYR A 12 3.83 -1.16 11.57
CA TYR A 12 3.68 -2.56 11.20
C TYR A 12 2.22 -2.93 10.95
N GLU A 13 1.30 -2.30 11.66
CA GLU A 13 -0.13 -2.51 11.39
C GLU A 13 -0.51 -1.98 10.02
N SER A 14 0.00 -0.81 9.66
CA SER A 14 -0.25 -0.22 8.34
C SER A 14 0.36 -1.09 7.25
N GLU A 15 1.59 -1.52 7.43
CA GLU A 15 2.25 -2.40 6.48
C GLU A 15 1.46 -3.69 6.27
N SER A 16 0.99 -4.29 7.36
CA SER A 16 0.21 -5.52 7.29
C SER A 16 -1.09 -5.32 6.51
N ARG A 17 -1.78 -4.20 6.73
CA ARG A 17 -3.02 -3.91 6.00
C ARG A 17 -2.74 -3.76 4.50
N LEU A 18 -1.67 -3.04 4.14
CA LEU A 18 -1.32 -2.86 2.73
C LEU A 18 -0.94 -4.18 2.07
N LEU A 19 -0.10 -4.97 2.72
CA LEU A 19 0.33 -6.24 2.15
C LEU A 19 -0.83 -7.22 2.03
N THR A 20 -1.74 -7.21 2.99
CA THR A 20 -2.94 -8.05 2.92
C THR A 20 -3.77 -7.72 1.68
N LYS A 21 -3.95 -6.43 1.41
CA LYS A 21 -4.65 -6.00 0.20
C LYS A 21 -3.90 -6.42 -1.05
N TYR A 22 -2.60 -6.19 -1.07
CA TYR A 22 -1.76 -6.50 -2.22
C TYR A 22 -1.83 -7.98 -2.58
N TYR A 23 -1.75 -8.86 -1.58
CA TYR A 23 -1.75 -10.30 -1.85
C TYR A 23 -3.12 -10.87 -2.24
N GLN A 24 -4.17 -10.07 -2.12
CA GLN A 24 -5.50 -10.46 -2.61
C GLN A 24 -5.73 -10.11 -4.07
N LEU A 25 -4.83 -9.34 -4.67
CA LEU A 25 -5.00 -8.87 -6.04
C LEU A 25 -4.75 -9.98 -7.04
N ASP A 26 -5.53 -9.93 -8.13
CA ASP A 26 -5.40 -10.86 -9.26
C ASP A 26 -4.50 -10.21 -10.30
N SER A 27 -3.32 -10.79 -10.53
CA SER A 27 -2.36 -10.21 -11.45
C SER A 27 -2.84 -10.23 -12.91
N GLN A 28 -3.77 -11.12 -13.24
CA GLN A 28 -4.29 -11.20 -14.61
C GLN A 28 -5.47 -10.27 -14.84
N ASN A 29 -6.17 -9.88 -13.75
CA ASN A 29 -7.31 -8.97 -13.81
C ASN A 29 -7.17 -7.92 -12.74
N LEU A 30 -6.05 -7.19 -12.78
CA LEU A 30 -5.62 -6.34 -11.68
C LEU A 30 -6.64 -5.25 -11.34
N GLU A 31 -7.05 -4.46 -12.33
CA GLU A 31 -7.95 -3.34 -12.06
C GLU A 31 -9.33 -3.84 -11.65
N TYR A 32 -9.77 -4.95 -12.23
CA TYR A 32 -11.02 -5.53 -11.80
C TYR A 32 -10.98 -5.97 -10.33
N SER A 33 -9.87 -6.60 -9.92
CA SER A 33 -9.76 -7.04 -8.53
C SER A 33 -9.67 -5.87 -7.56
N LEU A 34 -8.98 -4.79 -7.96
CA LEU A 34 -8.93 -3.58 -7.13
C LEU A 34 -10.33 -3.01 -6.92
N GLU A 35 -11.11 -2.93 -7.99
CA GLU A 35 -12.47 -2.39 -7.90
C GLU A 35 -13.40 -3.34 -7.14
N ASN A 36 -13.29 -4.62 -7.42
CA ASN A 36 -14.15 -5.62 -6.78
C ASN A 36 -13.91 -5.70 -5.26
N LEU A 37 -12.67 -5.55 -4.84
CA LEU A 37 -12.30 -5.55 -3.42
C LEU A 37 -12.46 -4.18 -2.78
N GLN A 38 -12.87 -3.19 -3.54
CA GLN A 38 -13.06 -1.81 -3.09
C GLN A 38 -11.78 -1.22 -2.49
N ILE A 39 -10.65 -1.53 -3.13
CA ILE A 39 -9.36 -1.01 -2.73
C ILE A 39 -9.10 0.28 -3.51
N GLU A 40 -8.89 1.38 -2.79
CA GLU A 40 -8.54 2.64 -3.43
C GLU A 40 -7.11 2.59 -3.92
N TYR A 41 -6.88 3.10 -5.12
CA TYR A 41 -5.55 3.10 -5.69
C TYR A 41 -5.37 4.31 -6.60
N GLN A 42 -4.10 4.63 -6.84
CA GLN A 42 -3.72 5.61 -7.84
C GLN A 42 -2.88 4.91 -8.89
N LYS A 43 -2.95 5.40 -10.12
CA LYS A 43 -2.17 4.83 -11.20
C LYS A 43 -1.49 5.95 -11.95
N GLU A 44 -0.20 5.81 -12.18
CA GLU A 44 0.59 6.75 -12.97
C GLU A 44 1.42 5.93 -13.93
N ASP A 45 1.11 6.04 -15.23
CA ASP A 45 1.68 5.18 -16.27
C ASP A 45 1.43 3.71 -15.92
N ASP A 46 2.47 2.93 -15.68
CA ASP A 46 2.32 1.51 -15.32
C ASP A 46 2.42 1.26 -13.82
N LEU A 47 2.61 2.31 -13.06
CA LEU A 47 2.82 2.19 -11.61
C LEU A 47 1.50 2.34 -10.85
N TYR A 48 1.19 1.35 -10.04
CA TYR A 48 0.04 1.39 -9.15
C TYR A 48 0.50 1.73 -7.75
N MET A 49 -0.30 2.50 -7.02
CA MET A 49 0.04 2.95 -5.68
C MET A 49 -1.14 2.75 -4.75
N LEU A 50 -0.89 2.07 -3.63
CA LEU A 50 -1.84 1.93 -2.54
C LEU A 50 -1.30 2.69 -1.34
N GLU A 51 -2.21 3.26 -0.55
CA GLU A 51 -1.81 4.00 0.64
C GLU A 51 -2.60 3.54 1.85
N ASP A 52 -1.96 3.60 3.00
CA ASP A 52 -2.60 3.31 4.27
C ASP A 52 -2.05 4.27 5.31
N LYS A 53 -2.93 4.76 6.15
CA LYS A 53 -2.59 5.77 7.14
C LYS A 53 -1.85 5.12 8.33
N ILE A 54 -0.64 5.58 8.59
CA ILE A 54 0.12 5.14 9.74
C ILE A 54 -0.37 5.87 10.99
N ASN A 55 -0.50 7.19 10.87
CA ASN A 55 -1.00 8.07 11.92
C ASN A 55 -1.51 9.35 11.25
N ASP A 56 -1.82 10.37 12.05
CA ASP A 56 -2.41 11.59 11.52
C ASP A 56 -1.50 12.38 10.58
N SER A 57 -0.20 12.16 10.67
CA SER A 57 0.76 12.92 9.88
C SER A 57 1.58 12.09 8.90
N GLN A 58 1.33 10.79 8.81
CA GLN A 58 2.11 9.91 7.94
C GLN A 58 1.23 8.86 7.28
N VAL A 59 1.52 8.59 6.00
CA VAL A 59 0.91 7.47 5.29
C VAL A 59 2.01 6.55 4.77
N LEU A 60 1.68 5.27 4.65
CA LEU A 60 2.56 4.29 4.05
C LEU A 60 2.08 4.07 2.61
N GLN A 61 2.99 4.15 1.65
CA GLN A 61 2.65 3.99 0.24
C GLN A 61 3.36 2.77 -0.33
N LEU A 62 2.58 1.88 -0.90
CA LEU A 62 3.08 0.71 -1.60
C LEU A 62 2.92 0.94 -3.10
N SER A 63 4.03 0.86 -3.84
CA SER A 63 4.01 1.00 -5.29
C SER A 63 4.36 -0.33 -5.93
N PHE A 64 3.65 -0.68 -6.98
CA PHE A 64 3.88 -1.95 -7.66
C PHE A 64 3.51 -1.83 -9.13
N VAL A 65 4.03 -2.76 -9.93
CA VAL A 65 3.72 -2.87 -11.36
C VAL A 65 3.25 -4.27 -11.66
N GLN A 66 2.55 -4.39 -12.78
CA GLN A 66 2.19 -5.69 -13.34
C GLN A 66 3.21 -6.03 -14.42
N GLU A 67 3.87 -7.18 -14.28
CA GLU A 67 4.83 -7.66 -15.28
C GLU A 67 4.43 -9.07 -15.68
N ASN A 68 4.15 -9.25 -16.97
CA ASN A 68 3.68 -10.53 -17.47
C ASN A 68 2.45 -10.96 -16.68
N ASP A 69 2.50 -12.09 -16.02
CA ASP A 69 1.35 -12.60 -15.24
C ASP A 69 1.57 -12.48 -13.75
N SER A 70 2.41 -11.54 -13.31
CA SER A 70 2.70 -11.39 -11.89
C SER A 70 2.76 -9.92 -11.50
N LEU A 71 2.73 -9.66 -10.20
CA LEU A 71 2.89 -8.33 -9.64
C LEU A 71 4.27 -8.22 -9.01
N LYS A 72 4.84 -7.02 -9.11
CA LYS A 72 6.17 -6.76 -8.56
C LYS A 72 6.14 -5.49 -7.73
N ILE A 73 6.52 -5.59 -6.47
CA ILE A 73 6.62 -4.42 -5.60
C ILE A 73 7.84 -3.59 -6.01
N ILE A 74 7.61 -2.31 -6.24
CA ILE A 74 8.66 -1.38 -6.60
C ILE A 74 9.17 -0.65 -5.36
N SER A 75 8.27 -0.22 -4.48
CA SER A 75 8.68 0.51 -3.29
C SER A 75 7.62 0.41 -2.20
N LEU A 76 8.09 0.58 -0.98
CA LEU A 76 7.23 0.71 0.20
C LEU A 76 7.86 1.81 1.03
N LYS A 77 7.20 2.96 1.11
CA LYS A 77 7.81 4.13 1.74
C LYS A 77 6.81 4.90 2.58
N THR A 78 7.33 5.59 3.58
CA THR A 78 6.54 6.48 4.42
C THR A 78 6.53 7.87 3.80
N ILE A 79 5.35 8.46 3.71
CA ILE A 79 5.17 9.81 3.21
C ILE A 79 4.67 10.66 4.36
N ASN A 80 5.38 11.75 4.62
CA ASN A 80 4.97 12.70 5.64
C ASN A 80 3.97 13.69 5.03
N LEU A 81 2.85 13.85 5.71
CA LEU A 81 1.82 14.80 5.29
C LEU A 81 2.15 16.14 5.92
N GLU A 82 2.68 17.03 5.11
CA GLU A 82 3.01 18.37 5.58
C GLU A 82 1.96 19.36 5.14
N GLU A 83 1.79 20.37 5.95
CA GLU A 83 0.85 21.43 5.63
C GLU A 83 1.54 22.63 5.01
#